data_19e5f8905f555450edf5ef6ac3f1d56f
#
_entry.id   19e5f8905f555450edf5ef6ac3f1d56f
#
_cell.length_a   1.000
_cell.length_b   1.000
_cell.length_c   1.000
_cell.angle_alpha   90.00
_cell.angle_beta   90.00
_cell.angle_gamma   90.00
#
_symmetry.space_group_name_H-M   'P 1'
#
loop_
_entity.id
_entity.type
_entity.pdbx_description
1 polymer ?
#
loop_
_entity_poly.entity_id
_entity_poly.type
_entity_poly.pdbx_seq_one_letter_code
_entity_poly.pdbx_strand_id
1 'polypeptide(L)'
;MEKFDYNFMMHLIYKTLKRENITTIMTVSKPQNSMEAASGIEEFIADGIFQLENYVNQHMELKTRFIVRKMRGTDHSRKYHTVAFTQNGVEIIPWSP
;
A
#
# COMPACT_ATOMS: atom_id res chain seq x y z
N MET A 1 1.64 6.48 21.53
CA MET A 1 2.33 7.63 20.93
C MET A 1 1.30 8.56 20.31
N GLU A 2 1.40 9.83 20.58
CA GLU A 2 0.50 10.80 19.99
C GLU A 2 0.78 10.96 18.49
N LYS A 3 -0.24 11.36 17.74
CA LYS A 3 -0.13 11.53 16.30
C LYS A 3 0.98 12.50 15.90
N PHE A 4 1.14 13.58 16.67
CA PHE A 4 2.19 14.57 16.40
C PHE A 4 3.57 13.94 16.49
N ASP A 5 3.82 13.15 17.54
CA ASP A 5 5.13 12.50 17.72
C ASP A 5 5.38 11.47 16.63
N TYR A 6 4.36 10.74 16.23
CA TYR A 6 4.46 9.77 15.16
C TYR A 6 4.84 10.44 13.85
N ASN A 7 4.15 11.52 13.50
CA ASN A 7 4.44 12.25 12.27
C ASN A 7 5.87 12.79 12.26
N PHE A 8 6.32 13.33 13.38
CA PHE A 8 7.68 13.84 13.50
C PHE A 8 8.71 12.74 13.30
N MET A 9 8.50 11.61 13.94
CA MET A 9 9.39 10.45 13.80
C MET A 9 9.43 9.96 12.36
N MET A 10 8.28 9.88 11.71
CA MET A 10 8.22 9.43 10.31
C MET A 10 8.99 10.35 9.39
N HIS A 11 8.90 11.66 9.61
CA HIS A 11 9.69 12.62 8.83
C HIS A 11 11.19 12.43 9.03
N LEU A 12 11.61 12.19 10.27
CA LEU A 12 13.02 11.95 10.57
C LEU A 12 13.52 10.68 9.88
N ILE A 13 12.75 9.61 9.95
CA ILE A 13 13.09 8.34 9.32
C ILE A 13 13.20 8.53 7.81
N TYR A 14 12.21 9.18 7.20
CA TYR A 14 12.20 9.43 5.77
C TYR A 14 13.44 10.20 5.33
N LYS A 15 13.76 11.32 6.03
CA LYS A 15 14.92 12.13 5.68
C LYS A 15 16.22 11.36 5.80
N THR A 16 16.34 10.54 6.85
CA THR A 16 17.54 9.75 7.07
C THR A 16 17.73 8.71 5.97
N LEU A 17 16.66 7.98 5.62
CA LEU A 17 16.72 6.96 4.59
C LEU A 17 17.03 7.56 3.23
N LYS A 18 16.46 8.73 2.92
CA LYS A 18 16.75 9.43 1.66
C LYS A 18 18.20 9.89 1.61
N ARG A 19 18.67 10.48 2.68
CA ARG A 19 20.05 10.98 2.74
C ARG A 19 21.07 9.86 2.57
N GLU A 20 20.77 8.70 3.15
CA GLU A 20 21.66 7.53 3.07
C GLU A 20 21.41 6.71 1.81
N ASN A 21 20.48 7.13 0.95
CA ASN A 21 20.17 6.46 -0.30
C ASN A 21 19.75 5.00 -0.09
N ILE A 22 18.88 4.76 0.90
CA ILE A 22 18.42 3.42 1.26
C ILE A 22 17.04 3.19 0.65
N THR A 23 16.91 2.10 -0.09
CA THR A 23 15.60 1.64 -0.57
C THR A 23 14.88 0.94 0.57
N THR A 24 13.66 1.38 0.86
CA THR A 24 12.92 0.91 2.03
C THR A 24 11.54 0.45 1.65
N ILE A 25 11.13 -0.69 2.20
CA ILE A 25 9.75 -1.18 2.09
C ILE A 25 9.17 -1.21 3.50
N MET A 26 8.00 -0.58 3.65
CA MET A 26 7.34 -0.47 4.94
C MET A 26 5.90 -0.93 4.81
N THR A 27 5.43 -1.71 5.77
CA THR A 27 4.03 -2.13 5.78
C THR A 27 3.26 -1.33 6.82
N VAL A 28 2.04 -0.95 6.45
CA VAL A 28 1.16 -0.18 7.30
C VAL A 28 -0.25 -0.76 7.19
N SER A 29 -0.87 -1.00 8.33
CA SER A 29 -2.28 -1.42 8.34
C SER A 29 -3.17 -0.20 8.26
N LYS A 30 -4.34 -0.36 7.64
CA LYS A 30 -5.34 0.69 7.56
C LYS A 30 -6.73 0.11 7.80
N PRO A 31 -7.70 0.95 8.18
CA PRO A 31 -9.07 0.48 8.33
C PRO A 31 -9.61 -0.06 7.01
N GLN A 32 -10.45 -1.10 7.11
CA GLN A 32 -11.09 -1.68 5.94
C GLN A 32 -11.93 -0.63 5.22
N ASN A 33 -11.89 -0.66 3.88
CA ASN A 33 -12.61 0.28 3.02
C ASN A 33 -12.13 1.73 3.13
N SER A 34 -10.97 1.96 3.74
CA SER A 34 -10.38 3.27 3.80
C SER A 34 -9.33 3.41 2.70
N MET A 35 -9.27 4.58 2.07
CA MET A 35 -8.26 4.88 1.07
C MET A 35 -7.08 5.64 1.66
N GLU A 36 -7.07 5.84 2.98
CA GLU A 36 -5.98 6.51 3.66
C GLU A 36 -5.18 5.53 4.50
N ALA A 37 -3.87 5.75 4.60
CA ALA A 37 -3.05 5.00 5.53
C ALA A 37 -3.41 5.38 6.97
N ALA A 38 -2.97 4.56 7.95
CA ALA A 38 -3.39 4.67 9.34
C ALA A 38 -3.26 6.08 9.92
N SER A 39 -2.21 6.83 9.56
CA SER A 39 -1.98 8.18 10.08
C SER A 39 -2.08 9.25 9.00
N GLY A 40 -2.10 8.87 7.73
CA GLY A 40 -2.07 9.81 6.61
C GLY A 40 -0.68 10.31 6.25
N ILE A 41 0.25 10.30 7.16
CA ILE A 41 1.60 10.81 6.89
C ILE A 41 2.36 9.89 5.94
N GLU A 42 2.11 8.60 5.99
CA GLU A 42 2.78 7.62 5.13
C GLU A 42 2.48 7.92 3.66
N GLU A 43 1.26 8.32 3.35
CA GLU A 43 0.88 8.65 1.98
C GLU A 43 1.58 9.91 1.48
N PHE A 44 1.93 10.80 2.39
CA PHE A 44 2.61 12.03 2.03
C PHE A 44 4.08 11.81 1.74
N ILE A 45 4.76 11.00 2.55
CA ILE A 45 6.21 10.83 2.46
C ILE A 45 6.65 9.68 1.55
N ALA A 46 5.82 8.67 1.34
CA ALA A 46 6.21 7.51 0.55
C ALA A 46 6.36 7.86 -0.93
N ASP A 47 7.34 7.28 -1.58
CA ASP A 47 7.55 7.45 -3.02
C ASP A 47 6.59 6.57 -3.82
N GLY A 48 6.17 5.46 -3.25
CA GLY A 48 5.20 4.57 -3.85
C GLY A 48 4.30 3.97 -2.79
N ILE A 49 3.07 3.69 -3.15
CA ILE A 49 2.10 3.08 -2.24
C ILE A 49 1.36 1.98 -2.99
N PHE A 50 1.47 0.76 -2.49
CA PHE A 50 0.74 -0.40 -2.98
C PHE A 50 -0.27 -0.78 -1.92
N GLN A 51 -1.51 -0.97 -2.33
CA GLN A 51 -2.57 -1.33 -1.41
C GLN A 51 -3.08 -2.73 -1.73
N LEU A 52 -3.07 -3.57 -0.70
CA LEU A 52 -3.66 -4.90 -0.76
C LEU A 52 -4.87 -4.91 0.16
N GLU A 53 -5.98 -5.46 -0.29
CA GLU A 53 -7.14 -5.58 0.58
C GLU A 53 -7.91 -6.86 0.26
N ASN A 54 -8.48 -7.42 1.31
CA ASN A 54 -9.37 -8.59 1.19
C ASN A 54 -10.81 -8.10 1.04
N TYR A 55 -11.58 -8.83 0.27
CA TYR A 55 -13.01 -8.54 0.09
C TYR A 55 -13.74 -9.84 -0.14
N VAL A 56 -15.04 -9.81 0.11
CA VAL A 56 -15.91 -10.95 -0.15
C VAL A 56 -16.68 -10.65 -1.44
N ASN A 57 -16.57 -11.54 -2.43
CA ASN A 57 -17.25 -11.33 -3.70
C ASN A 57 -18.72 -11.76 -3.64
N GLN A 58 -19.42 -11.65 -4.77
CA GLN A 58 -20.83 -12.01 -4.83
C GLN A 58 -21.11 -13.49 -4.61
N HIS A 59 -20.10 -14.34 -4.72
CA HIS A 59 -20.21 -15.78 -4.47
C HIS A 59 -19.77 -16.15 -3.06
N MET A 60 -19.66 -15.18 -2.17
CA MET A 60 -19.26 -15.37 -0.77
C MET A 60 -17.87 -15.96 -0.62
N GLU A 61 -16.99 -15.70 -1.57
CA GLU A 61 -15.60 -16.12 -1.52
C GLU A 61 -14.71 -14.97 -1.06
N LEU A 62 -13.74 -15.28 -0.21
CA LEU A 62 -12.74 -14.29 0.21
C LEU A 62 -11.70 -14.15 -0.88
N LYS A 63 -11.55 -12.94 -1.38
CA LYS A 63 -10.62 -12.60 -2.45
C LYS A 63 -9.67 -11.51 -1.99
N THR A 64 -8.56 -11.35 -2.68
CA THR A 64 -7.61 -10.29 -2.44
C THR A 64 -7.43 -9.48 -3.72
N ARG A 65 -7.43 -8.16 -3.58
CA ARG A 65 -7.19 -7.28 -4.71
C ARG A 65 -6.06 -6.31 -4.40
N PHE A 66 -5.49 -5.76 -5.44
CA PHE A 66 -4.29 -4.94 -5.39
C PHE A 66 -4.46 -3.71 -6.28
N ILE A 67 -3.99 -2.57 -5.80
CA ILE A 67 -3.95 -1.35 -6.59
C ILE A 67 -2.69 -0.57 -6.27
N VAL A 68 -2.08 0.03 -7.28
CA VAL A 68 -1.00 0.99 -7.10
C VAL A 68 -1.64 2.35 -6.90
N ARG A 69 -1.50 2.92 -5.71
CA ARG A 69 -2.11 4.20 -5.39
C ARG A 69 -1.19 5.38 -5.70
N LYS A 70 0.12 5.14 -5.69
CA LYS A 70 1.09 6.21 -5.89
C LYS A 70 2.40 5.62 -6.41
N MET A 71 2.98 6.29 -7.40
CA MET A 71 4.34 6.02 -7.86
C MET A 71 4.93 7.34 -8.31
N ARG A 72 5.73 7.94 -7.43
CA ARG A 72 6.29 9.27 -7.69
C ARG A 72 7.17 9.26 -8.92
N GLY A 73 6.89 10.18 -9.84
CA GLY A 73 7.68 10.33 -11.05
C GLY A 73 7.46 9.28 -12.12
N THR A 74 6.48 8.42 -11.95
CA THR A 74 6.21 7.31 -12.87
C THR A 74 4.71 7.17 -13.07
N ASP A 75 4.30 6.95 -14.33
CA ASP A 75 2.92 6.61 -14.60
C ASP A 75 2.66 5.17 -14.18
N HIS A 76 1.40 4.85 -13.85
CA HIS A 76 1.04 3.52 -13.38
C HIS A 76 -0.43 3.24 -13.64
N SER A 77 -0.79 1.96 -13.61
CA SER A 77 -2.19 1.56 -13.68
C SER A 77 -2.95 2.09 -12.47
N ARG A 78 -4.15 2.58 -12.71
CA ARG A 78 -5.04 3.07 -11.63
C ARG A 78 -6.20 2.11 -11.39
N LYS A 79 -6.10 0.91 -11.95
CA LYS A 79 -7.14 -0.11 -11.84
C LYS A 79 -6.78 -1.12 -10.77
N TYR A 80 -7.81 -1.72 -10.17
CA TYR A 80 -7.60 -2.86 -9.29
C TYR A 80 -7.19 -4.08 -10.10
N HIS A 81 -6.43 -4.94 -9.45
CA HIS A 81 -6.02 -6.22 -10.01
C HIS A 81 -6.33 -7.30 -8.99
N THR A 82 -6.60 -8.51 -9.47
CA THR A 82 -6.81 -9.66 -8.59
C THR A 82 -5.46 -10.25 -8.20
N VAL A 83 -5.34 -10.61 -6.94
CA VAL A 83 -4.16 -11.32 -6.44
C VAL A 83 -4.54 -12.79 -6.34
N ALA A 84 -3.86 -13.63 -7.11
CA ALA A 84 -4.08 -15.07 -7.10
C ALA A 84 -2.93 -15.76 -6.35
N PHE A 85 -3.30 -16.59 -5.38
CA PHE A 85 -2.33 -17.38 -4.61
C PHE A 85 -2.29 -18.79 -5.20
N THR A 86 -1.17 -19.17 -5.77
CA THR A 86 -1.01 -20.46 -6.43
C THR A 86 0.14 -21.22 -5.78
N GLN A 87 0.27 -22.49 -6.13
CA GLN A 87 1.36 -23.30 -5.60
C GLN A 87 2.74 -22.78 -6.08
N ASN A 88 2.75 -21.98 -7.13
CA ASN A 88 3.98 -21.41 -7.65
C ASN A 88 4.22 -19.97 -7.15
N GLY A 89 3.38 -19.50 -6.22
CA GLY A 89 3.54 -18.18 -5.64
C GLY A 89 2.33 -17.29 -5.89
N VAL A 90 2.57 -15.99 -5.98
CA VAL A 90 1.53 -14.98 -6.13
C VAL A 90 1.52 -14.45 -7.55
N GLU A 91 0.34 -14.37 -8.14
CA GLU A 91 0.17 -13.78 -9.47
C GLU A 91 -0.76 -12.57 -9.37
N ILE A 92 -0.43 -11.53 -10.11
CA ILE A 92 -1.28 -10.34 -10.23
C ILE A 92 -1.93 -10.40 -11.61
N ILE A 93 -3.24 -10.50 -11.64
CA ILE A 93 -3.99 -10.64 -12.90
C ILE A 93 -5.04 -9.53 -13.00
N PRO A 94 -5.58 -9.27 -14.21
CA PRO A 94 -6.61 -8.26 -14.35
C PRO A 94 -7.80 -8.53 -13.44
N TRP A 95 -8.43 -7.44 -13.00
CA TRP A 95 -9.57 -7.52 -12.08
C TRP A 95 -10.69 -8.38 -12.65
N SER A 96 -11.19 -9.27 -11.81
CA SER A 96 -12.36 -10.09 -12.12
C SER A 96 -13.21 -10.13 -10.86
N PRO A 97 -14.40 -9.51 -10.86
CA PRO A 97 -15.26 -9.43 -9.69
C PRO A 97 -15.72 -10.78 -9.16
#